data_555e6e9d9e10f41faf1c15d14ed8e1d5
#
_entry.id   555e6e9d9e10f41faf1c15d14ed8e1d5
#
_cell.length_a   1.000
_cell.length_b   1.000
_cell.length_c   1.000
_cell.angle_alpha   90.00
_cell.angle_beta   90.00
_cell.angle_gamma   90.00
#
_symmetry.space_group_name_H-M   'P 1'
#
loop_
_entity.id
_entity.type
_entity.pdbx_description
1 polymer ?
#
loop_
_entity_poly.entity_id
_entity_poly.type
_entity_poly.pdbx_seq_one_letter_code
_entity_poly.pdbx_strand_id
1 'polypeptide(L)'
;SFHLPKTPEGICRVGMVAPVGMDFSDSHQRKLEELGIDFSGVAKLPGKTFRWSGRYSGSMDNVETISTEVNVLGDFSPEIPEQWRSPRVLFCANTHPSSQVSVLDQCPESEITAIDTFMLWIETEFSELSTALRKSDLAILNEEEVCAISGEEFFMNAIGPILSGACLHGGESAGRGPRGLIIKRGSSGVFAHLPCGIISLPSYPLSELVDPTGCGDSFAGALLAHISGRKGVMNDLESMRAAMIHATVTSSFTIQGLGTENLQGLERGLYHARMDRYRRIVGLS
;
A
#
# COMPACT_ATOMS: atom_id res chain seq x y z
N SER A 1 -3.34 13.63 1.04
CA SER A 1 -3.67 14.95 0.46
C SER A 1 -2.46 15.66 -0.17
N PHE A 2 -1.24 15.45 0.33
CA PHE A 2 -0.03 16.12 -0.19
C PHE A 2 0.24 15.82 -1.69
N HIS A 3 0.00 14.60 -2.13
CA HIS A 3 0.22 14.13 -3.50
C HIS A 3 -1.02 14.16 -4.39
N LEU A 4 -2.20 14.37 -3.83
CA LEU A 4 -3.42 14.36 -4.62
C LEU A 4 -3.51 15.56 -5.55
N PRO A 5 -3.92 15.37 -6.81
CA PRO A 5 -4.15 16.47 -7.73
C PRO A 5 -5.28 17.36 -7.21
N LYS A 6 -5.13 18.68 -7.34
CA LYS A 6 -6.23 19.61 -7.14
C LYS A 6 -7.20 19.49 -8.31
N THR A 7 -8.45 19.16 -8.04
CA THR A 7 -9.51 19.22 -9.05
C THR A 7 -10.11 20.63 -9.09
N PRO A 8 -10.79 21.03 -10.19
CA PRO A 8 -11.53 22.29 -10.25
C PRO A 8 -12.56 22.46 -9.12
N GLU A 9 -13.04 21.35 -8.58
CA GLU A 9 -14.08 21.28 -7.54
C GLU A 9 -13.48 21.19 -6.11
N GLY A 10 -12.16 21.18 -5.98
CA GLY A 10 -11.45 21.08 -4.70
C GLY A 10 -10.39 19.97 -4.63
N ILE A 11 -9.91 19.69 -3.43
CA ILE A 11 -8.93 18.62 -3.17
C ILE A 11 -9.65 17.27 -3.30
N CYS A 12 -9.08 16.32 -4.05
CA CYS A 12 -9.53 14.93 -4.03
C CYS A 12 -9.57 14.42 -2.58
N ARG A 13 -10.69 13.89 -2.16
CA ARG A 13 -10.85 13.31 -0.83
C ARG A 13 -10.35 11.87 -0.82
N VAL A 14 -9.76 11.47 0.30
CA VAL A 14 -9.46 10.08 0.61
C VAL A 14 -10.58 9.59 1.53
N GLY A 15 -11.40 8.65 1.06
CA GLY A 15 -12.36 7.95 1.90
C GLY A 15 -11.67 6.78 2.61
N MET A 16 -11.94 6.59 3.89
CA MET A 16 -11.44 5.48 4.68
C MET A 16 -12.59 4.56 5.08
N VAL A 17 -12.45 3.27 4.80
CA VAL A 17 -13.36 2.22 5.26
C VAL A 17 -12.56 1.25 6.11
N ALA A 18 -12.85 1.22 7.40
CA ALA A 18 -12.13 0.39 8.37
C ALA A 18 -12.96 0.23 9.65
N PRO A 19 -12.75 -0.85 10.43
CA PRO A 19 -13.27 -0.94 11.79
C PRO A 19 -12.29 -0.32 12.78
N VAL A 20 -12.81 0.38 13.77
CA VAL A 20 -12.07 0.80 14.95
C VAL A 20 -12.81 0.35 16.20
N GLY A 21 -12.09 0.02 17.27
CA GLY A 21 -12.65 -0.32 18.56
C GLY A 21 -13.06 0.92 19.35
N MET A 22 -13.69 0.69 20.51
CA MET A 22 -14.07 1.76 21.44
C MET A 22 -12.86 2.47 22.06
N ASP A 23 -11.69 1.89 21.97
CA ASP A 23 -10.39 2.44 22.41
C ASP A 23 -9.72 3.37 21.39
N PHE A 24 -10.28 3.52 20.19
CA PHE A 24 -9.78 4.47 19.20
C PHE A 24 -10.11 5.89 19.62
N SER A 25 -9.08 6.73 19.79
CA SER A 25 -9.26 8.05 20.36
C SER A 25 -9.81 9.07 19.36
N ASP A 26 -10.73 9.94 19.82
CA ASP A 26 -11.25 11.05 19.02
C ASP A 26 -10.17 12.06 18.60
N SER A 27 -9.04 12.10 19.33
CA SER A 27 -7.91 12.94 18.94
C SER A 27 -7.17 12.42 17.71
N HIS A 28 -7.06 11.10 17.56
CA HIS A 28 -6.48 10.49 16.36
C HIS A 28 -7.41 10.69 15.16
N GLN A 29 -8.70 10.49 15.34
CA GLN A 29 -9.68 10.75 14.28
C GLN A 29 -9.60 12.17 13.77
N ARG A 30 -9.67 13.16 14.68
CA ARG A 30 -9.58 14.60 14.30
C ARG A 30 -8.32 14.93 13.51
N LYS A 31 -7.15 14.41 13.91
CA LYS A 31 -5.90 14.62 13.17
C LYS A 31 -5.98 14.11 11.72
N LEU A 32 -6.62 12.96 11.51
CA LEU A 32 -6.77 12.38 10.18
C LEU A 32 -7.79 13.15 9.33
N GLU A 33 -8.89 13.61 9.94
CA GLU A 33 -9.89 14.49 9.29
C GLU A 33 -9.28 15.84 8.88
N GLU A 34 -8.42 16.42 9.72
CA GLU A 34 -7.66 17.66 9.40
C GLU A 34 -6.73 17.47 8.19
N LEU A 35 -6.25 16.25 7.93
CA LEU A 35 -5.49 15.90 6.73
C LEU A 35 -6.38 15.67 5.50
N GLY A 36 -7.70 15.79 5.61
CA GLY A 36 -8.67 15.65 4.54
C GLY A 36 -9.13 14.21 4.28
N ILE A 37 -9.00 13.33 5.27
CA ILE A 37 -9.54 11.97 5.21
C ILE A 37 -11.01 11.99 5.63
N ASP A 38 -11.86 11.41 4.80
CA ASP A 38 -13.28 11.25 5.08
C ASP A 38 -13.51 9.94 5.87
N PHE A 39 -13.97 10.08 7.10
CA PHE A 39 -14.18 8.99 8.05
C PHE A 39 -15.61 8.40 8.00
N SER A 40 -16.46 8.84 7.08
CA SER A 40 -17.86 8.38 7.03
C SER A 40 -18.02 6.87 6.75
N GLY A 41 -16.96 6.21 6.27
CA GLY A 41 -16.90 4.75 6.11
C GLY A 41 -16.25 4.00 7.28
N VAL A 42 -15.84 4.70 8.35
CA VAL A 42 -15.21 4.05 9.52
C VAL A 42 -16.26 3.61 10.52
N ALA A 43 -16.30 2.31 10.81
CA ALA A 43 -17.21 1.72 11.78
C ALA A 43 -16.56 1.64 13.17
N LYS A 44 -17.20 2.24 14.19
CA LYS A 44 -16.78 2.11 15.59
C LYS A 44 -17.53 0.92 16.22
N LEU A 45 -16.80 -0.16 16.47
CA LEU A 45 -17.37 -1.44 16.92
C LEU A 45 -17.07 -1.72 18.39
N PRO A 46 -17.92 -2.50 19.10
CA PRO A 46 -17.63 -3.00 20.43
C PRO A 46 -16.34 -3.86 20.42
N GLY A 47 -15.35 -3.52 21.24
CA GLY A 47 -14.08 -4.21 21.33
C GLY A 47 -12.89 -3.26 21.21
N LYS A 48 -11.71 -3.83 20.95
CA LYS A 48 -10.47 -3.08 20.78
C LYS A 48 -10.13 -2.93 19.30
N THR A 49 -9.44 -1.85 18.96
CA THR A 49 -8.83 -1.64 17.64
C THR A 49 -7.73 -2.67 17.41
N PHE A 50 -7.51 -3.07 16.15
CA PHE A 50 -6.37 -3.90 15.73
C PHE A 50 -5.06 -3.36 16.31
N ARG A 51 -4.23 -4.28 16.80
CA ARG A 51 -2.90 -3.95 17.32
C ARG A 51 -1.87 -4.94 16.81
N TRP A 52 -0.76 -4.39 16.36
CA TRP A 52 0.43 -5.14 16.03
C TRP A 52 1.62 -4.60 16.82
N SER A 53 2.48 -5.50 17.27
CA SER A 53 3.74 -5.15 17.94
C SER A 53 4.86 -5.96 17.33
N GLY A 54 5.93 -5.28 16.95
CA GLY A 54 7.11 -5.90 16.37
C GLY A 54 8.41 -5.29 16.89
N ARG A 55 9.50 -6.01 16.67
CA ARG A 55 10.85 -5.56 16.97
C ARG A 55 11.66 -5.57 15.69
N TYR A 56 12.25 -4.43 15.38
CA TYR A 56 13.22 -4.31 14.29
C TYR A 56 14.64 -4.51 14.80
N SER A 57 15.49 -5.11 13.98
CA SER A 57 16.90 -5.39 14.32
C SER A 57 17.83 -5.19 13.13
N GLY A 58 19.13 -5.09 13.42
CA GLY A 58 20.15 -4.85 12.39
C GLY A 58 19.99 -3.50 11.71
N SER A 59 19.93 -3.50 10.37
CA SER A 59 19.70 -2.32 9.52
C SER A 59 18.24 -1.93 9.41
N MET A 60 17.36 -2.38 10.31
CA MET A 60 15.91 -2.23 10.30
C MET A 60 15.20 -3.00 9.16
N ASP A 61 15.90 -3.88 8.45
CA ASP A 61 15.32 -4.72 7.41
C ASP A 61 14.69 -6.01 7.96
N ASN A 62 15.07 -6.41 9.18
CA ASN A 62 14.52 -7.60 9.84
C ASN A 62 13.49 -7.21 10.89
N VAL A 63 12.29 -7.76 10.79
CA VAL A 63 11.19 -7.57 11.74
C VAL A 63 10.80 -8.89 12.38
N GLU A 64 10.72 -8.90 13.72
CA GLU A 64 10.15 -9.98 14.51
C GLU A 64 8.77 -9.54 15.01
N THR A 65 7.71 -10.23 14.60
CA THR A 65 6.37 -9.99 15.15
C THR A 65 6.31 -10.54 16.57
N ILE A 66 6.08 -9.66 17.54
CA ILE A 66 5.91 -10.03 18.96
C ILE A 66 4.47 -10.44 19.24
N SER A 67 3.51 -9.68 18.73
CA SER A 67 2.09 -9.97 18.88
C SER A 67 1.25 -9.35 17.77
N THR A 68 0.15 -10.04 17.44
CA THR A 68 -0.90 -9.53 16.56
C THR A 68 -2.24 -9.74 17.28
N GLU A 69 -2.94 -8.65 17.62
CA GLU A 69 -4.27 -8.68 18.19
C GLU A 69 -5.25 -8.22 17.09
N VAL A 70 -5.92 -9.18 16.45
CA VAL A 70 -6.82 -8.92 15.32
C VAL A 70 -8.04 -8.09 15.75
N ASN A 71 -8.57 -8.35 16.96
CA ASN A 71 -9.65 -7.58 17.58
C ASN A 71 -10.86 -7.38 16.63
N VAL A 72 -11.41 -6.14 16.55
CA VAL A 72 -12.58 -5.83 15.71
C VAL A 72 -12.33 -5.99 14.20
N LEU A 73 -11.09 -6.17 13.76
CA LEU A 73 -10.77 -6.38 12.35
C LEU A 73 -11.19 -7.78 11.86
N GLY A 74 -11.20 -8.80 12.76
CA GLY A 74 -11.45 -10.20 12.39
C GLY A 74 -12.87 -10.45 11.88
N ASP A 75 -13.86 -9.79 12.48
CA ASP A 75 -15.27 -9.98 12.14
C ASP A 75 -15.84 -8.81 11.31
N PHE A 76 -14.99 -7.95 10.79
CA PHE A 76 -15.42 -6.76 10.05
C PHE A 76 -15.88 -7.10 8.63
N SER A 77 -17.13 -6.79 8.34
CA SER A 77 -17.70 -6.81 7.00
C SER A 77 -17.79 -5.37 6.48
N PRO A 78 -16.96 -4.97 5.51
CA PRO A 78 -16.95 -3.60 5.02
C PRO A 78 -18.18 -3.29 4.18
N GLU A 79 -18.80 -2.14 4.43
CA GLU A 79 -19.84 -1.56 3.58
C GLU A 79 -19.30 -0.27 2.95
N ILE A 80 -19.19 -0.25 1.63
CA ILE A 80 -18.72 0.93 0.91
C ILE A 80 -19.87 1.90 0.71
N PRO A 81 -19.76 3.16 1.20
CA PRO A 81 -20.75 4.19 0.93
C PRO A 81 -21.04 4.30 -0.57
N GLU A 82 -22.31 4.41 -0.95
CA GLU A 82 -22.75 4.38 -2.36
C GLU A 82 -21.98 5.37 -3.23
N GLN A 83 -21.76 6.58 -2.73
CA GLN A 83 -21.01 7.64 -3.42
C GLN A 83 -19.50 7.33 -3.62
N TRP A 84 -18.99 6.25 -3.01
CA TRP A 84 -17.59 5.84 -3.13
C TRP A 84 -17.39 4.57 -3.96
N ARG A 85 -18.45 3.99 -4.53
CA ARG A 85 -18.36 2.70 -5.26
C ARG A 85 -17.70 2.79 -6.63
N SER A 86 -17.41 3.99 -7.11
CA SER A 86 -16.67 4.22 -8.37
C SER A 86 -15.45 5.11 -8.14
N PRO A 87 -14.48 4.68 -7.31
CA PRO A 87 -13.31 5.47 -7.02
C PRO A 87 -12.34 5.46 -8.22
N ARG A 88 -11.54 6.51 -8.35
CA ARG A 88 -10.40 6.49 -9.30
C ARG A 88 -9.34 5.48 -8.90
N VAL A 89 -9.08 5.38 -7.62
CA VAL A 89 -8.17 4.39 -7.04
C VAL A 89 -8.84 3.76 -5.84
N LEU A 90 -8.93 2.44 -5.86
CA LEU A 90 -9.30 1.62 -4.72
C LEU A 90 -8.04 0.97 -4.17
N PHE A 91 -7.72 1.20 -2.91
CA PHE A 91 -6.62 0.53 -2.24
C PHE A 91 -7.13 -0.35 -1.10
N CYS A 92 -7.03 -1.64 -1.30
CA CYS A 92 -7.24 -2.63 -0.26
C CYS A 92 -5.92 -2.83 0.50
N ALA A 93 -5.71 -2.00 1.54
CA ALA A 93 -4.56 -2.12 2.43
C ALA A 93 -4.64 -3.41 3.26
N ASN A 94 -3.65 -3.62 4.13
CA ASN A 94 -3.61 -4.80 4.98
C ASN A 94 -4.88 -4.95 5.83
N THR A 95 -5.71 -5.93 5.48
CA THR A 95 -6.91 -6.35 6.20
C THR A 95 -7.22 -7.80 5.85
N HIS A 96 -8.26 -8.39 6.49
CA HIS A 96 -8.66 -9.76 6.20
C HIS A 96 -9.01 -9.93 4.69
N PRO A 97 -8.47 -10.94 4.00
CA PRO A 97 -8.64 -11.10 2.55
C PRO A 97 -10.10 -11.19 2.08
N SER A 98 -11.00 -11.79 2.87
CA SER A 98 -12.43 -11.79 2.54
C SER A 98 -13.04 -10.40 2.52
N SER A 99 -12.58 -9.50 3.40
CA SER A 99 -12.97 -8.08 3.40
C SER A 99 -12.44 -7.37 2.15
N GLN A 100 -11.20 -7.67 1.74
CA GLN A 100 -10.64 -7.13 0.49
C GLN A 100 -11.45 -7.58 -0.74
N VAL A 101 -11.81 -8.86 -0.82
CA VAL A 101 -12.68 -9.40 -1.89
C VAL A 101 -14.03 -8.69 -1.89
N SER A 102 -14.66 -8.54 -0.73
CA SER A 102 -15.95 -7.86 -0.58
C SER A 102 -15.89 -6.39 -1.08
N VAL A 103 -14.82 -5.67 -0.72
CA VAL A 103 -14.61 -4.28 -1.17
C VAL A 103 -14.41 -4.19 -2.68
N LEU A 104 -13.60 -5.09 -3.26
CA LEU A 104 -13.38 -5.17 -4.71
C LEU A 104 -14.68 -5.45 -5.46
N ASP A 105 -15.56 -6.32 -4.92
CA ASP A 105 -16.85 -6.64 -5.50
C ASP A 105 -17.87 -5.49 -5.40
N GLN A 106 -17.78 -4.66 -4.37
CA GLN A 106 -18.63 -3.48 -4.22
C GLN A 106 -18.20 -2.30 -5.11
N CYS A 107 -16.95 -2.31 -5.63
CA CYS A 107 -16.38 -1.21 -6.41
C CYS A 107 -15.92 -1.67 -7.83
N PRO A 108 -16.78 -2.29 -8.64
CA PRO A 108 -16.41 -2.86 -9.94
C PRO A 108 -15.98 -1.81 -10.98
N GLU A 109 -16.37 -0.55 -10.78
CA GLU A 109 -16.06 0.57 -11.68
C GLU A 109 -14.81 1.37 -11.26
N SER A 110 -13.98 0.81 -10.38
CA SER A 110 -12.72 1.43 -10.01
C SER A 110 -11.79 1.56 -11.21
N GLU A 111 -11.16 2.73 -11.42
CA GLU A 111 -10.21 2.90 -12.55
C GLU A 111 -8.91 2.11 -12.33
N ILE A 112 -8.46 1.99 -11.08
CA ILE A 112 -7.30 1.21 -10.64
C ILE A 112 -7.62 0.59 -9.29
N THR A 113 -7.38 -0.71 -9.19
CA THR A 113 -7.44 -1.45 -7.93
C THR A 113 -6.05 -1.86 -7.49
N ALA A 114 -5.70 -1.62 -6.24
CA ALA A 114 -4.43 -2.02 -5.66
C ALA A 114 -4.64 -2.78 -4.35
N ILE A 115 -3.75 -3.72 -4.07
CA ILE A 115 -3.79 -4.56 -2.87
C ILE A 115 -2.43 -4.59 -2.19
N ASP A 116 -2.44 -4.60 -0.87
CA ASP A 116 -1.34 -5.01 0.01
C ASP A 116 -1.81 -6.18 0.90
N THR A 117 -0.88 -6.90 1.51
CA THR A 117 -1.21 -8.01 2.41
C THR A 117 -0.26 -8.04 3.61
N PHE A 118 -0.32 -9.11 4.38
CA PHE A 118 0.53 -9.37 5.53
C PHE A 118 0.79 -10.87 5.66
N MET A 119 1.95 -11.26 6.17
CA MET A 119 2.34 -12.67 6.31
C MET A 119 1.26 -13.55 6.96
N LEU A 120 0.58 -13.04 8.00
CA LEU A 120 -0.52 -13.76 8.64
C LEU A 120 -1.57 -14.25 7.63
N TRP A 121 -1.97 -13.39 6.70
CA TRP A 121 -3.01 -13.74 5.71
C TRP A 121 -2.51 -14.69 4.62
N ILE A 122 -1.22 -14.63 4.29
CA ILE A 122 -0.60 -15.59 3.37
C ILE A 122 -0.62 -16.98 4.00
N GLU A 123 -0.39 -17.09 5.30
CA GLU A 123 -0.35 -18.35 6.04
C GLU A 123 -1.73 -18.91 6.37
N THR A 124 -2.73 -18.06 6.67
CA THR A 124 -4.03 -18.49 7.18
C THR A 124 -5.18 -18.41 6.19
N GLU A 125 -5.14 -17.47 5.22
CA GLU A 125 -6.25 -17.11 4.33
C GLU A 125 -5.84 -17.10 2.86
N PHE A 126 -4.98 -18.03 2.46
CA PHE A 126 -4.36 -18.02 1.12
C PHE A 126 -5.36 -18.15 -0.03
N SER A 127 -6.48 -18.85 0.15
CA SER A 127 -7.55 -19.00 -0.86
C SER A 127 -8.20 -17.65 -1.18
N GLU A 128 -8.62 -16.94 -0.13
CA GLU A 128 -9.27 -15.63 -0.22
C GLU A 128 -8.29 -14.58 -0.72
N LEU A 129 -7.03 -14.61 -0.23
CA LEU A 129 -5.96 -13.73 -0.72
C LEU A 129 -5.71 -13.94 -2.21
N SER A 130 -5.67 -15.20 -2.68
CA SER A 130 -5.53 -15.51 -4.09
C SER A 130 -6.67 -14.92 -4.92
N THR A 131 -7.89 -14.96 -4.39
CA THR A 131 -9.06 -14.34 -5.03
C THR A 131 -8.93 -12.81 -5.09
N ALA A 132 -8.49 -12.17 -4.01
CA ALA A 132 -8.27 -10.73 -3.96
C ALA A 132 -7.17 -10.28 -4.93
N LEU A 133 -6.04 -11.02 -4.99
CA LEU A 133 -4.95 -10.78 -5.95
C LEU A 133 -5.42 -10.86 -7.41
N ARG A 134 -6.29 -11.84 -7.75
CA ARG A 134 -6.84 -11.97 -9.11
C ARG A 134 -7.77 -10.83 -9.51
N LYS A 135 -8.45 -10.23 -8.54
CA LYS A 135 -9.39 -9.11 -8.74
C LYS A 135 -8.69 -7.75 -8.80
N SER A 136 -7.40 -7.68 -8.43
CA SER A 136 -6.66 -6.42 -8.38
C SER A 136 -5.83 -6.17 -9.64
N ASP A 137 -5.67 -4.90 -10.01
CA ASP A 137 -4.75 -4.50 -11.08
C ASP A 137 -3.31 -4.51 -10.60
N LEU A 138 -3.04 -4.12 -9.35
CA LEU A 138 -1.70 -3.90 -8.83
C LEU A 138 -1.55 -4.52 -7.45
N ALA A 139 -0.56 -5.38 -7.26
CA ALA A 139 -0.14 -5.84 -5.95
C ALA A 139 1.13 -5.09 -5.51
N ILE A 140 1.13 -4.54 -4.29
CA ILE A 140 2.23 -3.77 -3.70
C ILE A 140 2.72 -4.51 -2.46
N LEU A 141 3.62 -5.45 -2.66
CA LEU A 141 4.05 -6.42 -1.65
C LEU A 141 5.51 -6.18 -1.25
N ASN A 142 5.94 -6.74 -0.12
CA ASN A 142 7.36 -6.82 0.19
C ASN A 142 7.99 -8.09 -0.40
N GLU A 143 9.32 -8.18 -0.35
CA GLU A 143 10.08 -9.31 -0.93
C GLU A 143 9.74 -10.64 -0.23
N GLU A 144 9.57 -10.63 1.09
CA GLU A 144 9.23 -11.81 1.90
C GLU A 144 7.82 -12.33 1.55
N GLU A 145 6.84 -11.44 1.44
CA GLU A 145 5.47 -11.76 1.03
C GLU A 145 5.42 -12.37 -0.37
N VAL A 146 6.16 -11.80 -1.31
CA VAL A 146 6.23 -12.32 -2.69
C VAL A 146 6.83 -13.74 -2.72
N CYS A 147 7.90 -13.97 -1.97
CA CYS A 147 8.50 -15.30 -1.84
C CYS A 147 7.55 -16.28 -1.16
N ALA A 148 6.87 -15.88 -0.09
CA ALA A 148 5.91 -16.74 0.62
C ALA A 148 4.69 -17.11 -0.24
N ILE A 149 4.12 -16.17 -1.00
CA ILE A 149 3.00 -16.43 -1.92
C ILE A 149 3.37 -17.45 -2.99
N SER A 150 4.59 -17.36 -3.52
CA SER A 150 5.02 -18.20 -4.65
C SER A 150 5.68 -19.52 -4.24
N GLY A 151 6.19 -19.61 -3.02
CA GLY A 151 7.05 -20.70 -2.56
C GLY A 151 8.48 -20.63 -3.14
N GLU A 152 8.85 -19.54 -3.80
CA GLU A 152 10.17 -19.34 -4.39
C GLU A 152 11.13 -18.68 -3.40
N GLU A 153 12.40 -19.09 -3.43
CA GLU A 153 13.45 -18.50 -2.57
C GLU A 153 13.85 -17.09 -3.02
N PHE A 154 13.77 -16.81 -4.33
CA PHE A 154 14.16 -15.54 -4.93
C PHE A 154 12.97 -14.83 -5.56
N PHE A 155 12.74 -13.58 -5.17
CA PHE A 155 11.60 -12.79 -5.66
C PHE A 155 11.51 -12.70 -7.19
N MET A 156 12.64 -12.74 -7.89
CA MET A 156 12.65 -12.71 -9.36
C MET A 156 11.97 -13.93 -9.98
N ASN A 157 12.07 -15.09 -9.35
CA ASN A 157 11.40 -16.31 -9.80
C ASN A 157 9.91 -16.29 -9.47
N ALA A 158 9.51 -15.56 -8.44
CA ALA A 158 8.13 -15.44 -7.98
C ALA A 158 7.24 -14.61 -8.91
N ILE A 159 7.82 -13.66 -9.64
CA ILE A 159 7.08 -12.69 -10.46
C ILE A 159 6.18 -13.39 -11.48
N GLY A 160 6.75 -14.28 -12.29
CA GLY A 160 6.01 -14.99 -13.33
C GLY A 160 4.83 -15.81 -12.77
N PRO A 161 5.05 -16.71 -11.80
CA PRO A 161 4.00 -17.48 -11.14
C PRO A 161 2.88 -16.63 -10.50
N ILE A 162 3.20 -15.50 -9.87
CA ILE A 162 2.19 -14.58 -9.30
C ILE A 162 1.36 -13.95 -10.42
N LEU A 163 1.99 -13.37 -11.43
CA LEU A 163 1.29 -12.67 -12.51
C LEU A 163 0.46 -13.62 -13.40
N SER A 164 0.96 -14.84 -13.65
CA SER A 164 0.19 -15.85 -14.38
C SER A 164 -0.93 -16.48 -13.54
N GLY A 165 -0.81 -16.42 -12.21
CA GLY A 165 -1.71 -17.07 -11.28
C GLY A 165 -1.33 -18.53 -10.99
N ALA A 166 -0.21 -19.03 -11.50
CA ALA A 166 0.21 -20.43 -11.35
C ALA A 166 0.41 -20.84 -9.88
N CYS A 167 0.97 -19.95 -9.06
CA CYS A 167 1.18 -20.18 -7.63
C CYS A 167 -0.01 -19.82 -6.74
N LEU A 168 -1.05 -19.17 -7.29
CA LEU A 168 -2.25 -18.82 -6.54
C LEU A 168 -3.20 -20.00 -6.41
N HIS A 169 -4.04 -20.00 -5.37
CA HIS A 169 -5.00 -21.08 -5.15
C HIS A 169 -5.86 -21.36 -6.40
N GLY A 170 -5.91 -22.60 -6.82
CA GLY A 170 -6.59 -23.02 -8.07
C GLY A 170 -5.74 -22.92 -9.34
N GLY A 171 -4.50 -22.41 -9.25
CA GLY A 171 -3.55 -22.34 -10.37
C GLY A 171 -4.03 -21.44 -11.51
N GLU A 172 -3.40 -21.53 -12.68
CA GLU A 172 -3.73 -20.76 -13.88
C GLU A 172 -5.15 -20.98 -14.39
N SER A 173 -5.74 -22.16 -14.12
CA SER A 173 -7.12 -22.49 -14.50
C SER A 173 -8.15 -21.61 -13.80
N ALA A 174 -7.83 -21.06 -12.62
CA ALA A 174 -8.68 -20.13 -11.88
C ALA A 174 -8.50 -18.66 -12.33
N GLY A 175 -7.65 -18.41 -13.31
CA GLY A 175 -7.39 -17.09 -13.87
C GLY A 175 -6.00 -16.53 -13.52
N ARG A 176 -5.66 -15.42 -14.16
CA ARG A 176 -4.40 -14.71 -13.96
C ARG A 176 -4.37 -14.01 -12.60
N GLY A 177 -3.18 -13.75 -12.10
CA GLY A 177 -2.94 -12.87 -10.97
C GLY A 177 -3.06 -11.38 -11.35
N PRO A 178 -2.55 -10.46 -10.52
CA PRO A 178 -2.62 -9.03 -10.78
C PRO A 178 -1.91 -8.66 -12.09
N ARG A 179 -2.29 -7.52 -12.67
CA ARG A 179 -1.68 -7.04 -13.93
C ARG A 179 -0.27 -6.50 -13.72
N GLY A 180 0.04 -6.01 -12.52
CA GLY A 180 1.34 -5.50 -12.14
C GLY A 180 1.71 -5.87 -10.71
N LEU A 181 3.02 -5.99 -10.49
CA LEU A 181 3.58 -6.31 -9.18
C LEU A 181 4.65 -5.28 -8.83
N ILE A 182 4.53 -4.65 -7.67
CA ILE A 182 5.54 -3.78 -7.08
C ILE A 182 6.07 -4.45 -5.82
N ILE A 183 7.38 -4.62 -5.75
CA ILE A 183 8.08 -5.34 -4.68
C ILE A 183 8.92 -4.36 -3.88
N LYS A 184 8.50 -4.10 -2.65
CA LYS A 184 9.20 -3.28 -1.66
C LYS A 184 10.35 -4.12 -1.08
N ARG A 185 11.59 -3.62 -1.09
CA ARG A 185 12.80 -4.38 -0.75
C ARG A 185 13.64 -3.68 0.33
N GLY A 186 13.00 -2.94 1.22
CA GLY A 186 13.66 -2.25 2.33
C GLY A 186 14.81 -1.38 1.85
N SER A 187 15.99 -1.59 2.41
CA SER A 187 17.23 -0.89 2.06
C SER A 187 17.68 -1.12 0.61
N SER A 188 17.26 -2.21 -0.03
CA SER A 188 17.54 -2.51 -1.44
C SER A 188 16.65 -1.75 -2.43
N GLY A 189 15.67 -0.98 -1.94
CA GLY A 189 14.80 -0.14 -2.77
C GLY A 189 13.51 -0.82 -3.22
N VAL A 190 13.14 -0.67 -4.49
CA VAL A 190 11.88 -1.17 -5.02
C VAL A 190 12.07 -1.68 -6.45
N PHE A 191 11.39 -2.79 -6.73
CA PHE A 191 11.32 -3.39 -8.06
C PHE A 191 9.86 -3.47 -8.50
N ALA A 192 9.57 -3.18 -9.76
CA ALA A 192 8.24 -3.30 -10.32
C ALA A 192 8.26 -4.03 -11.66
N HIS A 193 7.34 -4.97 -11.82
CA HIS A 193 7.00 -5.59 -13.10
C HIS A 193 5.58 -5.18 -13.46
N LEU A 194 5.45 -4.33 -14.46
CA LEU A 194 4.22 -3.64 -14.86
C LEU A 194 3.90 -3.93 -16.33
N PRO A 195 2.67 -3.70 -16.81
CA PRO A 195 2.35 -3.81 -18.23
C PRO A 195 3.21 -2.91 -19.12
N CYS A 196 3.64 -1.74 -18.61
CA CYS A 196 4.53 -0.82 -19.31
C CYS A 196 6.01 -1.22 -19.31
N GLY A 197 6.40 -2.23 -18.53
CA GLY A 197 7.79 -2.68 -18.42
C GLY A 197 8.30 -2.81 -16.99
N ILE A 198 9.61 -2.92 -16.86
CA ILE A 198 10.28 -3.13 -15.56
C ILE A 198 10.87 -1.79 -15.07
N ILE A 199 10.70 -1.52 -13.78
CA ILE A 199 11.30 -0.40 -13.08
C ILE A 199 12.04 -0.92 -11.85
N SER A 200 13.29 -0.51 -11.67
CA SER A 200 14.06 -0.76 -10.45
C SER A 200 14.65 0.56 -9.96
N LEU A 201 14.40 0.88 -8.70
CA LEU A 201 14.88 2.10 -8.06
C LEU A 201 15.55 1.74 -6.73
N PRO A 202 16.70 2.35 -6.38
CA PRO A 202 17.32 2.17 -5.09
C PRO A 202 16.46 2.83 -3.98
N SER A 203 16.70 2.48 -2.73
CA SER A 203 16.18 3.24 -1.61
C SER A 203 16.77 4.65 -1.57
N TYR A 204 16.09 5.60 -0.90
CA TYR A 204 16.69 6.89 -0.62
C TYR A 204 17.80 6.72 0.44
N PRO A 205 19.06 7.20 0.20
CA PRO A 205 20.13 7.03 1.15
C PRO A 205 19.94 7.94 2.38
N LEU A 206 19.79 7.33 3.52
CA LEU A 206 19.63 8.00 4.82
C LEU A 206 20.79 7.65 5.75
N SER A 207 21.17 8.60 6.60
CA SER A 207 22.18 8.41 7.66
C SER A 207 21.57 7.96 8.98
N GLU A 208 20.26 8.21 9.18
CA GLU A 208 19.56 7.90 10.42
C GLU A 208 18.21 7.24 10.10
N LEU A 209 17.94 6.16 10.80
CA LEU A 209 16.69 5.41 10.74
C LEU A 209 16.11 5.37 12.15
N VAL A 210 14.82 5.65 12.27
CA VAL A 210 14.09 5.69 13.55
C VAL A 210 13.11 4.54 13.65
N ASP A 211 12.14 4.47 12.71
CA ASP A 211 11.10 3.45 12.71
C ASP A 211 10.63 3.17 11.28
N PRO A 212 10.82 1.94 10.75
CA PRO A 212 10.36 1.59 9.41
C PRO A 212 8.85 1.29 9.33
N THR A 213 8.15 1.24 10.47
CA THR A 213 6.69 1.00 10.51
C THR A 213 5.96 2.07 9.70
N GLY A 214 5.10 1.63 8.78
CA GLY A 214 4.34 2.53 7.91
C GLY A 214 5.10 3.02 6.67
N CYS A 215 6.36 2.61 6.46
CA CYS A 215 7.08 2.94 5.21
C CYS A 215 6.39 2.33 3.99
N GLY A 216 5.90 1.09 4.09
CA GLY A 216 5.13 0.43 3.06
C GLY A 216 3.83 1.17 2.74
N ASP A 217 3.08 1.56 3.78
CA ASP A 217 1.81 2.28 3.65
C ASP A 217 2.01 3.66 3.03
N SER A 218 3.03 4.40 3.49
CA SER A 218 3.34 5.73 2.94
C SER A 218 3.87 5.65 1.50
N PHE A 219 4.60 4.60 1.15
CA PHE A 219 5.00 4.31 -0.22
C PHE A 219 3.77 4.07 -1.10
N ALA A 220 2.89 3.13 -0.70
CA ALA A 220 1.68 2.80 -1.45
C ALA A 220 0.76 4.01 -1.59
N GLY A 221 0.52 4.74 -0.50
CA GLY A 221 -0.32 5.94 -0.51
C GLY A 221 0.22 7.04 -1.44
N ALA A 222 1.52 7.31 -1.43
CA ALA A 222 2.13 8.31 -2.30
C ALA A 222 2.11 7.88 -3.78
N LEU A 223 2.42 6.61 -4.07
CA LEU A 223 2.33 6.04 -5.42
C LEU A 223 0.91 6.20 -5.98
N LEU A 224 -0.08 5.69 -5.26
CA LEU A 224 -1.46 5.64 -5.70
C LEU A 224 -2.06 7.04 -5.83
N ALA A 225 -1.74 7.95 -4.92
CA ALA A 225 -2.14 9.36 -5.04
C ALA A 225 -1.54 10.02 -6.30
N HIS A 226 -0.28 9.71 -6.64
CA HIS A 226 0.37 10.29 -7.81
C HIS A 226 -0.22 9.79 -9.14
N ILE A 227 -0.62 8.52 -9.20
CA ILE A 227 -1.23 7.94 -10.41
C ILE A 227 -2.74 8.21 -10.51
N SER A 228 -3.37 8.65 -9.43
CA SER A 228 -4.82 8.93 -9.39
C SER A 228 -5.23 9.97 -10.45
N GLY A 229 -6.25 9.63 -11.23
CA GLY A 229 -6.76 10.49 -12.30
C GLY A 229 -5.96 10.48 -13.60
N ARG A 230 -4.96 9.59 -13.73
CA ARG A 230 -4.19 9.38 -14.95
C ARG A 230 -4.67 8.10 -15.65
N LYS A 231 -5.59 8.25 -16.60
CA LYS A 231 -6.12 7.09 -17.33
C LYS A 231 -5.01 6.34 -18.07
N GLY A 232 -5.04 5.00 -17.94
CA GLY A 232 -4.07 4.13 -18.63
C GLY A 232 -2.64 4.21 -18.09
N VAL A 233 -2.42 4.81 -16.93
CA VAL A 233 -1.09 5.05 -16.34
C VAL A 233 -0.23 3.79 -16.20
N MET A 234 -0.82 2.62 -15.95
CA MET A 234 -0.10 1.35 -15.85
C MET A 234 0.58 0.93 -17.18
N ASN A 235 0.22 1.55 -18.30
CA ASN A 235 0.85 1.35 -19.61
C ASN A 235 1.84 2.48 -19.96
N ASP A 236 2.09 3.42 -19.06
CA ASP A 236 3.00 4.55 -19.22
C ASP A 236 4.18 4.43 -18.25
N LEU A 237 5.34 3.99 -18.79
CA LEU A 237 6.55 3.72 -18.02
C LEU A 237 7.06 4.96 -17.27
N GLU A 238 7.04 6.13 -17.92
CA GLU A 238 7.57 7.36 -17.34
C GLU A 238 6.67 7.87 -16.20
N SER A 239 5.34 7.79 -16.38
CA SER A 239 4.39 8.13 -15.32
C SER A 239 4.50 7.18 -14.13
N MET A 240 4.65 5.87 -14.35
CA MET A 240 4.85 4.90 -13.28
C MET A 240 6.19 5.09 -12.57
N ARG A 241 7.26 5.35 -13.32
CA ARG A 241 8.58 5.67 -12.74
C ARG A 241 8.52 6.93 -11.88
N ALA A 242 7.88 8.00 -12.35
CA ALA A 242 7.68 9.21 -11.57
C ALA A 242 6.90 8.95 -10.27
N ALA A 243 5.83 8.16 -10.34
CA ALA A 243 5.05 7.79 -9.17
C ALA A 243 5.88 7.01 -8.14
N MET A 244 6.71 6.05 -8.58
CA MET A 244 7.60 5.28 -7.71
C MET A 244 8.70 6.15 -7.08
N ILE A 245 9.22 7.14 -7.80
CA ILE A 245 10.16 8.14 -7.25
C ILE A 245 9.49 8.95 -6.14
N HIS A 246 8.28 9.45 -6.36
CA HIS A 246 7.50 10.15 -5.34
C HIS A 246 7.23 9.26 -4.11
N ALA A 247 6.88 8.00 -4.33
CA ALA A 247 6.65 7.02 -3.28
C ALA A 247 7.92 6.75 -2.44
N THR A 248 9.07 6.54 -3.09
CA THR A 248 10.35 6.32 -2.41
C THR A 248 10.78 7.54 -1.59
N VAL A 249 10.62 8.74 -2.13
CA VAL A 249 10.94 9.96 -1.40
C VAL A 249 9.99 10.15 -0.21
N THR A 250 8.70 9.86 -0.36
CA THR A 250 7.73 9.98 0.74
C THR A 250 8.05 9.01 1.88
N SER A 251 8.27 7.73 1.58
CA SER A 251 8.60 6.73 2.59
C SER A 251 9.92 7.03 3.32
N SER A 252 10.86 7.73 2.66
CA SER A 252 12.10 8.16 3.30
C SER A 252 11.91 9.21 4.42
N PHE A 253 10.81 9.93 4.45
CA PHE A 253 10.45 10.78 5.58
C PHE A 253 9.81 9.97 6.72
N THR A 254 9.03 8.95 6.39
CA THR A 254 8.38 8.07 7.38
C THR A 254 9.41 7.42 8.27
N ILE A 255 10.43 6.77 7.70
CA ILE A 255 11.44 6.00 8.45
C ILE A 255 12.30 6.86 9.41
N GLN A 256 12.32 8.18 9.25
CA GLN A 256 13.07 9.12 10.11
C GLN A 256 12.26 9.65 11.30
N GLY A 257 11.07 9.13 11.55
CA GLY A 257 10.24 9.52 12.71
C GLY A 257 9.39 8.37 13.20
N LEU A 258 8.58 8.63 14.22
CA LEU A 258 7.61 7.66 14.72
C LEU A 258 6.25 7.87 14.05
N GLY A 259 5.69 6.79 13.53
CA GLY A 259 4.38 6.82 12.88
C GLY A 259 4.30 7.83 11.73
N THR A 260 3.36 8.76 11.79
CA THR A 260 3.10 9.75 10.72
C THR A 260 3.63 11.16 11.02
N GLU A 261 4.41 11.35 12.08
CA GLU A 261 4.83 12.69 12.56
C GLU A 261 5.53 13.49 11.46
N ASN A 262 6.51 12.92 10.79
CA ASN A 262 7.25 13.59 9.73
C ASN A 262 6.44 13.81 8.44
N LEU A 263 5.34 13.10 8.25
CA LEU A 263 4.44 13.33 7.11
C LEU A 263 3.40 14.42 7.40
N GLN A 264 2.93 14.52 8.66
CA GLN A 264 1.94 15.52 9.06
C GLN A 264 2.48 16.95 8.94
N GLY A 265 3.75 17.17 9.32
CA GLY A 265 4.42 18.45 9.26
C GLY A 265 5.29 18.68 8.02
N LEU A 266 5.18 17.82 7.00
CA LEU A 266 6.09 17.86 5.86
C LEU A 266 5.95 19.15 5.02
N GLU A 267 6.97 19.97 5.06
CA GLU A 267 7.04 21.20 4.26
C GLU A 267 7.35 20.88 2.78
N ARG A 268 6.66 21.57 1.88
CA ARG A 268 6.85 21.39 0.42
C ARG A 268 8.29 21.65 -0.02
N GLY A 269 8.95 22.67 0.55
CA GLY A 269 10.34 22.98 0.23
C GLY A 269 11.29 21.84 0.56
N LEU A 270 11.15 21.24 1.74
CA LEU A 270 11.94 20.10 2.18
C LEU A 270 11.70 18.86 1.29
N TYR A 271 10.42 18.61 0.97
CA TYR A 271 10.05 17.53 0.06
C TYR A 271 10.70 17.70 -1.33
N HIS A 272 10.59 18.87 -1.94
CA HIS A 272 11.16 19.12 -3.26
C HIS A 272 12.69 19.04 -3.25
N ALA A 273 13.36 19.56 -2.22
CA ALA A 273 14.81 19.43 -2.09
C ALA A 273 15.26 17.96 -2.04
N ARG A 274 14.52 17.12 -1.30
CA ARG A 274 14.78 15.67 -1.23
C ARG A 274 14.49 14.99 -2.58
N MET A 275 13.43 15.38 -3.23
CA MET A 275 13.06 14.90 -4.57
C MET A 275 14.15 15.21 -5.59
N ASP A 276 14.64 16.44 -5.67
CA ASP A 276 15.69 16.84 -6.59
C ASP A 276 17.00 16.09 -6.33
N ARG A 277 17.33 15.89 -5.05
CA ARG A 277 18.49 15.07 -4.69
C ARG A 277 18.32 13.61 -5.15
N TYR A 278 17.15 13.03 -4.93
CA TYR A 278 16.89 11.64 -5.31
C TYR A 278 16.90 11.46 -6.83
N ARG A 279 16.32 12.41 -7.59
CA ARG A 279 16.38 12.39 -9.06
C ARG A 279 17.82 12.35 -9.55
N ARG A 280 18.72 13.16 -8.99
CA ARG A 280 20.15 13.10 -9.35
C ARG A 280 20.79 11.77 -9.01
N ILE A 281 20.42 11.14 -7.88
CA ILE A 281 20.93 9.82 -7.49
C ILE A 281 20.55 8.76 -8.51
N VAL A 282 19.31 8.80 -9.03
CA VAL A 282 18.81 7.83 -10.01
C VAL A 282 19.08 8.24 -11.47
N GLY A 283 19.94 9.24 -11.69
CA GLY A 283 20.39 9.66 -13.04
C GLY A 283 19.33 10.43 -13.85
N LEU A 284 18.36 11.05 -13.18
CA LEU A 284 17.36 11.91 -13.80
C LEU A 284 17.70 13.38 -13.53
N SER A 285 17.91 14.16 -14.56
CA SER A 285 18.15 15.61 -14.51
C SER A 285 16.84 16.40 -14.31
#